data_c2b2787b5b9606af44ecf30704fe686b
#
_entry.id   c2b2787b5b9606af44ecf30704fe686b
#
_cell.length_a   1.000
_cell.length_b   1.000
_cell.length_c   1.000
_cell.angle_alpha   90.00
_cell.angle_beta   90.00
_cell.angle_gamma   90.00
#
_symmetry.space_group_name_H-M   'P 1'
#
loop_
_entity.id
_entity.type
_entity.pdbx_description
1 polymer ?
#
loop_
_entity_poly.entity_id
_entity_poly.type
_entity_poly.pdbx_seq_one_letter_code
_entity_poly.pdbx_strand_id
1 'polypeptide(L)'
;MQAKAAIGLDVGGTRVKAVVVEDEGTVLDQVVRQSLDNGVERWAEVAPALVQELIQQYGEELSVGVCAPGLADGDESCIWNLPNRMPGIEHLIWQRFLDRRHAVPALNDGQAALLGERWLGAAAGRENVIMLTLGTGVGGAAIVDGRLLRGARGRAGHFGHISIRDSGSPDIVGTPGSLEDAVGNQTINQRTNGLFSDTKELLAALRGKRVMHSKCGIKCSTIWPEDWFH
;
A
#
# COMPACT_ATOMS: atom_id res chain seq x y z
N MET A 1 24.23 -18.58 -15.01
CA MET A 1 23.92 -17.14 -14.83
C MET A 1 23.52 -17.01 -13.38
N GLN A 2 24.12 -16.09 -12.65
CA GLN A 2 23.68 -15.81 -11.27
C GLN A 2 22.29 -15.14 -11.36
N ALA A 3 21.30 -15.62 -10.59
CA ALA A 3 19.99 -15.02 -10.54
C ALA A 3 20.13 -13.54 -10.14
N LYS A 4 19.43 -12.65 -10.85
CA LYS A 4 19.44 -11.23 -10.52
C LYS A 4 18.51 -11.04 -9.34
N ALA A 5 19.04 -10.57 -8.22
CA ALA A 5 18.24 -10.23 -7.06
C ALA A 5 18.06 -8.71 -6.94
N ALA A 6 17.03 -8.30 -6.22
CA ALA A 6 16.71 -6.90 -5.93
C ALA A 6 16.23 -6.73 -4.50
N ILE A 7 16.40 -5.52 -3.97
CA ILE A 7 15.83 -5.09 -2.68
C ILE A 7 14.55 -4.33 -2.94
N GLY A 8 13.44 -4.80 -2.38
CA GLY A 8 12.20 -4.03 -2.24
C GLY A 8 12.14 -3.42 -0.85
N LEU A 9 12.01 -2.08 -0.76
CA LEU A 9 11.95 -1.35 0.50
C LEU A 9 10.57 -0.69 0.68
N ASP A 10 9.84 -1.08 1.72
CA ASP A 10 8.58 -0.46 2.15
C ASP A 10 8.86 0.49 3.32
N VAL A 11 8.80 1.79 3.06
CA VAL A 11 9.17 2.84 4.02
C VAL A 11 7.90 3.43 4.63
N GLY A 12 7.61 3.05 5.87
CA GLY A 12 6.51 3.60 6.66
C GLY A 12 6.99 4.41 7.87
N GLY A 13 6.14 5.29 8.37
CA GLY A 13 6.43 6.09 9.56
C GLY A 13 6.64 5.26 10.83
N THR A 14 6.02 4.07 10.92
CA THR A 14 6.14 3.18 12.08
C THR A 14 7.16 2.07 11.90
N ARG A 15 7.30 1.57 10.68
CA ARG A 15 8.19 0.44 10.32
C ARG A 15 8.76 0.67 8.94
N VAL A 16 9.99 0.24 8.77
CA VAL A 16 10.61 0.01 7.46
C VAL A 16 10.75 -1.49 7.28
N LYS A 17 10.31 -1.99 6.12
CA LYS A 17 10.44 -3.40 5.75
C LYS A 17 11.28 -3.49 4.50
N ALA A 18 12.09 -4.52 4.41
CA ALA A 18 12.85 -4.84 3.22
C ALA A 18 12.70 -6.32 2.87
N VAL A 19 12.71 -6.60 1.59
CA VAL A 19 12.76 -7.95 1.04
C VAL A 19 13.88 -8.03 0.02
N VAL A 20 14.65 -9.10 0.04
CA VAL A 20 15.57 -9.45 -1.04
C VAL A 20 14.90 -10.55 -1.85
N VAL A 21 14.70 -10.31 -3.12
CA VAL A 21 13.95 -11.22 -4.00
C VAL A 21 14.68 -11.42 -5.32
N GLU A 22 14.69 -12.66 -5.82
CA GLU A 22 15.20 -13.01 -7.15
C GLU A 22 14.17 -12.69 -8.24
N ASP A 23 14.61 -12.62 -9.47
CA ASP A 23 13.80 -12.33 -10.67
C ASP A 23 12.66 -13.35 -10.89
N GLU A 24 12.79 -14.57 -10.37
CA GLU A 24 11.71 -15.58 -10.38
C GLU A 24 10.76 -15.49 -9.17
N GLY A 25 10.99 -14.55 -8.25
CA GLY A 25 10.16 -14.32 -7.07
C GLY A 25 10.54 -15.09 -5.82
N THR A 26 11.67 -15.81 -5.83
CA THR A 26 12.21 -16.44 -4.62
C THR A 26 12.63 -15.39 -3.62
N VAL A 27 12.01 -15.38 -2.44
CA VAL A 27 12.39 -14.48 -1.34
C VAL A 27 13.60 -15.05 -0.64
N LEU A 28 14.74 -14.35 -0.71
CA LEU A 28 15.99 -14.73 -0.06
C LEU A 28 16.05 -14.23 1.38
N ASP A 29 15.47 -13.04 1.65
CA ASP A 29 15.46 -12.45 2.99
C ASP A 29 14.27 -11.50 3.15
N GLN A 30 13.81 -11.36 4.39
CA GLN A 30 12.78 -10.39 4.76
C GLN A 30 13.08 -9.81 6.13
N VAL A 31 13.28 -8.51 6.19
CA VAL A 31 13.66 -7.80 7.41
C VAL A 31 12.65 -6.71 7.73
N VAL A 32 12.32 -6.56 9.01
CA VAL A 32 11.45 -5.49 9.51
C VAL A 32 12.19 -4.75 10.62
N ARG A 33 12.21 -3.42 10.55
CA ARG A 33 12.76 -2.54 11.60
C ARG A 33 11.72 -1.53 12.03
N GLN A 34 11.68 -1.23 13.31
CA GLN A 34 10.85 -0.13 13.81
C GLN A 34 11.47 1.20 13.37
N SER A 35 10.65 2.10 12.88
CA SER A 35 11.03 3.47 12.49
C SER A 35 10.34 4.54 13.32
N LEU A 36 9.47 4.16 14.27
CA LEU A 36 8.89 5.04 15.27
C LEU A 36 9.47 4.69 16.64
N ASP A 37 10.17 5.65 17.25
CA ASP A 37 10.76 5.52 18.57
C ASP A 37 10.34 6.71 19.43
N ASN A 38 9.67 6.44 20.57
CA ASN A 38 9.18 7.47 21.49
C ASN A 38 8.40 8.61 20.84
N GLY A 39 7.60 8.30 19.80
CA GLY A 39 6.83 9.27 19.04
C GLY A 39 7.62 10.04 17.97
N VAL A 40 8.89 9.73 17.78
CA VAL A 40 9.75 10.32 16.74
C VAL A 40 9.89 9.35 15.57
N GLU A 41 9.60 9.82 14.37
CA GLU A 41 9.81 9.05 13.14
C GLU A 41 11.29 9.05 12.75
N ARG A 42 11.91 7.87 12.70
CA ARG A 42 13.33 7.66 12.38
C ARG A 42 13.54 6.90 11.07
N TRP A 43 12.56 6.89 10.22
CA TRP A 43 12.62 6.19 8.94
C TRP A 43 13.85 6.60 8.09
N ALA A 44 14.26 7.88 8.18
CA ALA A 44 15.40 8.42 7.44
C ALA A 44 16.76 7.86 7.91
N GLU A 45 16.84 7.34 9.12
CA GLU A 45 18.04 6.66 9.64
C GLU A 45 17.95 5.15 9.34
N VAL A 46 16.75 4.57 9.53
CA VAL A 46 16.53 3.15 9.44
C VAL A 46 16.62 2.64 7.99
N ALA A 47 16.04 3.38 7.02
CA ALA A 47 15.99 2.93 5.63
C ALA A 47 17.38 2.78 4.98
N PRO A 48 18.31 3.77 5.06
CA PRO A 48 19.65 3.60 4.53
C PRO A 48 20.44 2.51 5.24
N ALA A 49 20.35 2.44 6.58
CA ALA A 49 21.07 1.42 7.35
C ALA A 49 20.66 0.01 6.95
N LEU A 50 19.35 -0.22 6.76
CA LEU A 50 18.83 -1.50 6.34
C LEU A 50 19.27 -1.89 4.91
N VAL A 51 19.27 -0.94 3.98
CA VAL A 51 19.75 -1.18 2.62
C VAL A 51 21.24 -1.51 2.62
N GLN A 52 22.06 -0.80 3.40
CA GLN A 52 23.50 -1.09 3.53
C GLN A 52 23.77 -2.48 4.14
N GLU A 53 23.03 -2.88 5.16
CA GLU A 53 23.09 -4.21 5.75
C GLU A 53 22.85 -5.30 4.70
N LEU A 54 21.78 -5.16 3.90
CA LEU A 54 21.44 -6.13 2.87
C LEU A 54 22.45 -6.16 1.70
N ILE A 55 22.98 -5.00 1.33
CA ILE A 55 24.03 -4.91 0.31
C ILE A 55 25.32 -5.60 0.77
N GLN A 56 25.72 -5.40 2.02
CA GLN A 56 26.89 -6.10 2.57
C GLN A 56 26.72 -7.62 2.57
N GLN A 57 25.50 -8.09 2.79
CA GLN A 57 25.21 -9.52 2.84
C GLN A 57 25.05 -10.15 1.44
N TYR A 58 24.40 -9.45 0.49
CA TYR A 58 23.99 -10.02 -0.80
C TYR A 58 24.74 -9.44 -2.01
N GLY A 59 25.51 -8.37 -1.84
CA GLY A 59 26.37 -7.78 -2.87
C GLY A 59 25.91 -6.39 -3.35
N GLU A 60 26.86 -5.63 -3.88
CA GLU A 60 26.70 -4.22 -4.31
C GLU A 60 25.82 -4.04 -5.56
N GLU A 61 25.72 -5.06 -6.40
CA GLU A 61 25.00 -5.00 -7.68
C GLU A 61 23.46 -5.12 -7.54
N LEU A 62 22.94 -5.25 -6.31
CA LEU A 62 21.50 -5.33 -6.09
C LEU A 62 20.80 -4.02 -6.51
N SER A 63 19.81 -4.17 -7.36
CA SER A 63 18.86 -3.09 -7.63
C SER A 63 18.00 -2.80 -6.39
N VAL A 64 17.60 -1.55 -6.20
CA VAL A 64 16.73 -1.15 -5.10
C VAL A 64 15.48 -0.47 -5.66
N GLY A 65 14.31 -0.86 -5.18
CA GLY A 65 13.04 -0.17 -5.41
C GLY A 65 12.39 0.18 -4.08
N VAL A 66 11.75 1.34 -4.02
CA VAL A 66 11.13 1.87 -2.80
C VAL A 66 9.62 2.02 -3.00
N CYS A 67 8.86 1.69 -1.97
CA CYS A 67 7.50 2.18 -1.85
C CYS A 67 7.30 2.92 -0.52
N ALA A 68 6.42 3.92 -0.56
CA ALA A 68 6.06 4.70 0.61
C ALA A 68 4.64 5.25 0.47
N PRO A 69 4.00 5.69 1.57
CA PRO A 69 2.75 6.43 1.49
C PRO A 69 2.90 7.70 0.66
N GLY A 70 1.79 8.22 0.16
CA GLY A 70 1.77 9.47 -0.60
C GLY A 70 1.71 9.26 -2.11
N LEU A 71 1.90 10.34 -2.85
CA LEU A 71 1.85 10.36 -4.30
C LEU A 71 3.27 10.32 -4.88
N ALA A 72 3.57 9.29 -5.67
CA ALA A 72 4.81 9.25 -6.44
C ALA A 72 4.73 10.22 -7.64
N ASP A 73 5.87 10.80 -8.02
CA ASP A 73 5.98 11.63 -9.21
C ASP A 73 5.89 10.82 -10.52
N GLY A 74 5.78 11.53 -11.65
CA GLY A 74 5.64 10.90 -12.96
C GLY A 74 6.85 10.08 -13.38
N ASP A 75 8.04 10.44 -12.91
CA ASP A 75 9.32 9.81 -13.22
C ASP A 75 9.73 8.73 -12.19
N GLU A 76 8.87 8.48 -11.20
CA GLU A 76 9.13 7.52 -10.10
C GLU A 76 10.43 7.81 -9.33
N SER A 77 10.87 9.04 -9.28
CA SER A 77 12.11 9.41 -8.60
C SER A 77 11.92 9.77 -7.13
N CYS A 78 10.71 10.19 -6.75
CA CYS A 78 10.39 10.61 -5.39
C CYS A 78 8.90 10.48 -5.06
N ILE A 79 8.59 10.62 -3.77
CA ILE A 79 7.23 10.94 -3.29
C ILE A 79 7.12 12.46 -3.31
N TRP A 80 6.23 13.00 -4.13
CA TRP A 80 6.10 14.46 -4.27
C TRP A 80 5.04 15.08 -3.37
N ASN A 81 4.13 14.29 -2.82
CA ASN A 81 3.07 14.79 -1.94
C ASN A 81 2.69 13.79 -0.85
N LEU A 82 3.00 14.12 0.38
CA LEU A 82 2.60 13.43 1.62
C LEU A 82 2.53 14.43 2.77
N PRO A 83 1.56 15.36 2.78
CA PRO A 83 1.53 16.45 3.75
C PRO A 83 1.40 15.97 5.20
N ASN A 84 2.14 16.61 6.10
CA ASN A 84 2.09 16.41 7.55
C ASN A 84 2.44 14.98 8.04
N ARG A 85 3.13 14.19 7.23
CA ARG A 85 3.60 12.84 7.57
C ARG A 85 5.02 12.65 7.08
N MET A 86 5.79 11.83 7.78
CA MET A 86 7.15 11.43 7.40
C MET A 86 8.01 12.61 6.95
N PRO A 87 8.40 13.54 7.86
CA PRO A 87 9.13 14.75 7.52
C PRO A 87 10.36 14.44 6.66
N GLY A 88 10.54 15.20 5.58
CA GLY A 88 11.69 15.07 4.68
C GLY A 88 11.55 14.02 3.58
N ILE A 89 10.45 13.27 3.50
CA ILE A 89 10.25 12.28 2.44
C ILE A 89 9.83 12.92 1.11
N GLU A 90 9.11 14.05 1.17
CA GLU A 90 8.67 14.74 -0.04
C GLU A 90 9.88 15.27 -0.82
N HIS A 91 9.85 15.03 -2.14
CA HIS A 91 10.92 15.40 -3.08
C HIS A 91 12.30 14.79 -2.79
N LEU A 92 12.38 13.79 -1.90
CA LEU A 92 13.61 13.06 -1.64
C LEU A 92 13.99 12.20 -2.85
N ILE A 93 15.16 12.43 -3.40
CA ILE A 93 15.71 11.61 -4.50
C ILE A 93 16.34 10.36 -3.89
N TRP A 94 15.62 9.25 -3.97
CA TRP A 94 15.99 7.99 -3.32
C TRP A 94 17.34 7.44 -3.75
N GLN A 95 17.71 7.60 -5.01
CA GLN A 95 19.03 7.19 -5.50
C GLN A 95 20.16 7.84 -4.69
N ARG A 96 20.08 9.14 -4.45
CA ARG A 96 21.11 9.90 -3.68
C ARG A 96 21.04 9.57 -2.20
N PHE A 97 19.82 9.47 -1.68
CA PHE A 97 19.59 9.22 -0.26
C PHE A 97 20.09 7.84 0.19
N LEU A 98 19.95 6.83 -0.65
CA LEU A 98 20.40 5.45 -0.39
C LEU A 98 21.80 5.16 -0.94
N ASP A 99 22.52 6.19 -1.45
CA ASP A 99 23.85 6.09 -2.04
C ASP A 99 23.95 4.96 -3.09
N ARG A 100 23.04 5.00 -4.10
CA ARG A 100 23.00 4.00 -5.15
C ARG A 100 23.53 4.54 -6.47
N ARG A 101 24.20 3.66 -7.24
CA ARG A 101 24.71 3.99 -8.60
C ARG A 101 23.60 4.11 -9.62
N HIS A 102 22.58 3.24 -9.50
CA HIS A 102 21.45 3.18 -10.40
C HIS A 102 20.25 3.92 -9.83
N ALA A 103 19.33 4.31 -10.71
CA ALA A 103 18.06 4.89 -10.31
C ALA A 103 17.33 3.98 -9.33
N VAL A 104 16.74 4.57 -8.30
CA VAL A 104 15.91 3.89 -7.32
C VAL A 104 14.49 4.36 -7.54
N PRO A 105 13.63 3.57 -8.20
CA PRO A 105 12.25 3.94 -8.40
C PRO A 105 11.50 3.99 -7.08
N ALA A 106 10.60 4.98 -6.97
CA ALA A 106 9.73 5.17 -5.82
C ALA A 106 8.27 5.15 -6.26
N LEU A 107 7.47 4.32 -5.62
CA LEU A 107 6.05 4.17 -5.88
C LEU A 107 5.22 4.43 -4.62
N ASN A 108 3.93 4.70 -4.83
CA ASN A 108 2.97 4.57 -3.75
C ASN A 108 2.86 3.09 -3.32
N ASP A 109 2.63 2.84 -2.02
CA ASP A 109 2.50 1.51 -1.43
C ASP A 109 1.43 0.63 -2.13
N GLY A 110 0.26 1.18 -2.44
CA GLY A 110 -0.79 0.48 -3.19
C GLY A 110 -0.38 0.15 -4.63
N GLN A 111 0.35 1.05 -5.29
CA GLN A 111 0.86 0.82 -6.64
C GLN A 111 1.91 -0.31 -6.66
N ALA A 112 2.84 -0.29 -5.71
CA ALA A 112 3.85 -1.33 -5.56
C ALA A 112 3.22 -2.70 -5.24
N ALA A 113 2.22 -2.73 -4.36
CA ALA A 113 1.49 -3.95 -4.05
C ALA A 113 0.78 -4.53 -5.29
N LEU A 114 0.13 -3.69 -6.11
CA LEU A 114 -0.52 -4.15 -7.34
C LEU A 114 0.50 -4.69 -8.36
N LEU A 115 1.68 -4.09 -8.48
CA LEU A 115 2.74 -4.61 -9.34
C LEU A 115 3.23 -5.99 -8.84
N GLY A 116 3.36 -6.18 -7.54
CA GLY A 116 3.68 -7.47 -6.93
C GLY A 116 2.60 -8.53 -7.24
N GLU A 117 1.32 -8.19 -7.09
CA GLU A 117 0.20 -9.07 -7.44
C GLU A 117 0.17 -9.42 -8.94
N ARG A 118 0.54 -8.48 -9.81
CA ARG A 118 0.65 -8.73 -11.24
C ARG A 118 1.85 -9.62 -11.59
N TRP A 119 2.93 -9.48 -10.85
CA TRP A 119 4.14 -10.29 -11.09
C TRP A 119 3.93 -11.75 -10.67
N LEU A 120 3.52 -12.00 -9.42
CA LEU A 120 3.49 -13.34 -8.84
C LEU A 120 2.17 -13.70 -8.14
N GLY A 121 1.23 -12.78 -8.05
CA GLY A 121 0.00 -12.94 -7.28
C GLY A 121 -1.25 -13.18 -8.12
N ALA A 122 -2.40 -12.80 -7.56
CA ALA A 122 -3.72 -13.01 -8.14
C ALA A 122 -3.97 -12.28 -9.47
N ALA A 123 -3.17 -11.26 -9.78
CA ALA A 123 -3.26 -10.47 -11.02
C ALA A 123 -2.26 -10.92 -12.10
N ALA A 124 -1.54 -12.05 -11.91
CA ALA A 124 -0.56 -12.54 -12.86
C ALA A 124 -1.21 -12.77 -14.25
N GLY A 125 -0.55 -12.25 -15.29
CA GLY A 125 -1.03 -12.35 -16.67
C GLY A 125 -2.24 -11.49 -17.01
N ARG A 126 -2.72 -10.62 -16.11
CA ARG A 126 -3.85 -9.72 -16.36
C ARG A 126 -3.36 -8.35 -16.85
N GLU A 127 -4.01 -7.82 -17.87
CA GLU A 127 -3.71 -6.49 -18.43
C GLU A 127 -4.59 -5.37 -17.86
N ASN A 128 -5.76 -5.74 -17.33
CA ASN A 128 -6.71 -4.80 -16.75
C ASN A 128 -7.09 -5.29 -15.34
N VAL A 129 -6.67 -4.54 -14.31
CA VAL A 129 -6.84 -4.90 -12.91
C VAL A 129 -7.12 -3.67 -12.08
N ILE A 130 -8.06 -3.77 -11.15
CA ILE A 130 -8.24 -2.82 -10.06
C ILE A 130 -7.95 -3.55 -8.75
N MET A 131 -7.13 -2.96 -7.90
CA MET A 131 -6.87 -3.44 -6.56
C MET A 131 -7.32 -2.40 -5.54
N LEU A 132 -7.96 -2.87 -4.48
CA LEU A 132 -8.27 -2.07 -3.29
C LEU A 132 -7.52 -2.64 -2.09
N THR A 133 -6.90 -1.78 -1.31
CA THR A 133 -6.25 -2.14 -0.05
C THR A 133 -7.11 -1.64 1.11
N LEU A 134 -7.55 -2.57 1.97
CA LEU A 134 -8.37 -2.26 3.13
C LEU A 134 -7.51 -2.29 4.39
N GLY A 135 -7.35 -1.13 5.01
CA GLY A 135 -6.56 -0.93 6.21
C GLY A 135 -7.15 0.19 7.06
N THR A 136 -6.33 1.02 7.68
CA THR A 136 -6.78 2.22 8.41
C THR A 136 -7.72 3.06 7.55
N GLY A 137 -7.32 3.30 6.29
CA GLY A 137 -8.15 3.86 5.24
C GLY A 137 -8.37 2.85 4.11
N VAL A 138 -8.71 3.35 2.93
CA VAL A 138 -8.85 2.58 1.71
C VAL A 138 -7.90 3.11 0.65
N GLY A 139 -6.89 2.33 0.32
CA GLY A 139 -6.02 2.59 -0.81
C GLY A 139 -6.51 1.90 -2.08
N GLY A 140 -5.83 2.17 -3.18
CA GLY A 140 -6.11 1.47 -4.42
C GLY A 140 -5.08 1.77 -5.50
N ALA A 141 -5.06 0.91 -6.50
CA ALA A 141 -4.28 1.08 -7.71
C ALA A 141 -4.97 0.36 -8.87
N ALA A 142 -4.63 0.73 -10.10
CA ALA A 142 -5.14 0.05 -11.29
C ALA A 142 -4.04 -0.16 -12.32
N ILE A 143 -4.19 -1.22 -13.10
CA ILE A 143 -3.45 -1.48 -14.34
C ILE A 143 -4.49 -1.44 -15.47
N VAL A 144 -4.18 -0.71 -16.52
CA VAL A 144 -5.00 -0.58 -17.74
C VAL A 144 -4.09 -0.84 -18.92
N ASP A 145 -4.50 -1.77 -19.78
CA ASP A 145 -3.73 -2.20 -20.96
C ASP A 145 -2.27 -2.53 -20.61
N GLY A 146 -2.10 -3.28 -19.53
CA GLY A 146 -0.80 -3.71 -19.04
C GLY A 146 0.06 -2.63 -18.39
N ARG A 147 -0.45 -1.40 -18.21
CA ARG A 147 0.29 -0.27 -17.65
C ARG A 147 -0.33 0.21 -16.35
N LEU A 148 0.51 0.52 -15.37
CA LEU A 148 0.07 1.14 -14.13
C LEU A 148 -0.60 2.48 -14.40
N LEU A 149 -1.83 2.64 -13.91
CA LEU A 149 -2.59 3.87 -14.05
C LEU A 149 -2.09 4.89 -13.01
N ARG A 150 -1.45 5.97 -13.48
CA ARG A 150 -0.89 7.01 -12.61
C ARG A 150 -1.65 8.33 -12.70
N GLY A 151 -2.16 8.64 -13.90
CA GLY A 151 -2.71 9.95 -14.24
C GLY A 151 -1.63 11.03 -14.27
N ALA A 152 -2.04 12.24 -14.57
CA ALA A 152 -1.11 13.37 -14.78
C ALA A 152 -0.34 13.80 -13.52
N ARG A 153 -0.81 13.44 -12.33
CA ARG A 153 -0.23 13.86 -11.04
C ARG A 153 -0.11 12.71 -10.05
N GLY A 154 0.00 11.47 -10.50
CA GLY A 154 0.11 10.29 -9.64
C GLY A 154 -1.15 9.96 -8.82
N ARG A 155 -2.28 10.64 -9.05
CA ARG A 155 -3.52 10.48 -8.26
C ARG A 155 -4.48 9.41 -8.79
N ALA A 156 -4.30 8.94 -10.01
CA ALA A 156 -5.17 7.92 -10.55
C ALA A 156 -4.98 6.59 -9.78
N GLY A 157 -6.08 5.92 -9.50
CA GLY A 157 -6.07 4.70 -8.69
C GLY A 157 -6.28 4.88 -7.20
N HIS A 158 -6.31 6.12 -6.67
CA HIS A 158 -6.66 6.37 -5.26
C HIS A 158 -8.17 6.25 -5.03
N PHE A 159 -8.69 5.03 -5.23
CA PHE A 159 -10.13 4.74 -5.24
C PHE A 159 -10.82 4.92 -3.88
N GLY A 160 -10.08 4.91 -2.78
CA GLY A 160 -10.62 5.17 -1.45
C GLY A 160 -11.32 6.52 -1.33
N HIS A 161 -10.88 7.50 -2.12
CA HIS A 161 -11.38 8.87 -2.08
C HIS A 161 -12.48 9.19 -3.11
N ILE A 162 -13.03 8.18 -3.78
CA ILE A 162 -14.24 8.40 -4.60
C ILE A 162 -15.47 8.52 -3.71
N SER A 163 -16.34 9.50 -4.00
CA SER A 163 -17.61 9.64 -3.32
C SER A 163 -18.58 8.55 -3.79
N ILE A 164 -19.07 7.74 -2.87
CA ILE A 164 -20.06 6.68 -3.11
C ILE A 164 -21.43 6.98 -2.49
N ARG A 165 -21.54 8.13 -1.82
CA ARG A 165 -22.77 8.65 -1.19
C ARG A 165 -22.86 10.13 -1.39
N ASP A 166 -24.09 10.64 -1.42
CA ASP A 166 -24.36 12.09 -1.55
C ASP A 166 -24.01 12.88 -0.28
N SER A 167 -23.84 12.20 0.85
CA SER A 167 -23.54 12.80 2.16
C SER A 167 -22.68 11.85 2.99
N GLY A 168 -21.94 12.39 3.93
CA GLY A 168 -21.08 11.67 4.86
C GLY A 168 -20.03 12.59 5.46
N SER A 169 -19.27 12.10 6.41
CA SER A 169 -18.11 12.81 6.93
C SER A 169 -17.06 12.95 5.84
N PRO A 170 -16.37 14.09 5.75
CA PRO A 170 -15.20 14.20 4.88
C PRO A 170 -14.10 13.22 5.30
N ASP A 171 -13.52 12.53 4.33
CA ASP A 171 -12.34 11.72 4.54
C ASP A 171 -11.07 12.59 4.71
N ILE A 172 -9.90 11.96 4.79
CA ILE A 172 -8.61 12.63 5.01
C ILE A 172 -8.27 13.69 3.93
N VAL A 173 -8.84 13.57 2.74
CA VAL A 173 -8.65 14.54 1.64
C VAL A 173 -9.83 15.49 1.47
N GLY A 174 -10.85 15.42 2.35
CA GLY A 174 -12.00 16.28 2.35
C GLY A 174 -13.16 15.80 1.46
N THR A 175 -13.15 14.56 0.96
CA THR A 175 -14.23 13.99 0.14
C THR A 175 -15.36 13.48 1.03
N PRO A 176 -16.57 14.06 0.95
CA PRO A 176 -17.71 13.57 1.73
C PRO A 176 -18.25 12.25 1.17
N GLY A 177 -18.65 11.34 2.05
CA GLY A 177 -19.23 10.05 1.67
C GLY A 177 -18.33 9.18 0.82
N SER A 178 -17.03 9.22 1.05
CA SER A 178 -16.04 8.45 0.29
C SER A 178 -16.11 6.94 0.58
N LEU A 179 -15.50 6.14 -0.29
CA LEU A 179 -15.33 4.71 -0.06
C LEU A 179 -14.53 4.46 1.22
N GLU A 180 -13.51 5.28 1.51
CA GLU A 180 -12.71 5.21 2.74
C GLU A 180 -13.57 5.45 3.98
N ASP A 181 -14.43 6.47 3.99
CA ASP A 181 -15.40 6.70 5.07
C ASP A 181 -16.38 5.52 5.21
N ALA A 182 -16.70 4.86 4.12
CA ALA A 182 -17.64 3.75 4.14
C ALA A 182 -17.05 2.45 4.71
N VAL A 183 -15.79 2.09 4.44
CA VAL A 183 -15.24 0.76 4.74
C VAL A 183 -13.84 0.76 5.35
N GLY A 184 -13.22 1.92 5.55
CA GLY A 184 -11.92 2.00 6.25
C GLY A 184 -12.02 1.60 7.72
N ASN A 185 -10.95 1.03 8.29
CA ASN A 185 -10.93 0.56 9.68
C ASN A 185 -11.29 1.66 10.69
N GLN A 186 -10.89 2.90 10.40
CA GLN A 186 -11.18 4.06 11.26
C GLN A 186 -12.68 4.29 11.48
N THR A 187 -13.55 3.81 10.58
CA THR A 187 -14.99 4.00 10.65
C THR A 187 -15.77 2.72 10.96
N ILE A 188 -15.15 1.54 10.80
CA ILE A 188 -15.80 0.23 10.99
C ILE A 188 -16.42 0.09 12.38
N ASN A 189 -15.71 0.44 13.44
CA ASN A 189 -16.22 0.32 14.80
C ASN A 189 -17.49 1.15 14.99
N GLN A 190 -17.47 2.42 14.58
CA GLN A 190 -18.62 3.31 14.67
C GLN A 190 -19.78 2.80 13.82
N ARG A 191 -19.54 2.39 12.59
CA ARG A 191 -20.56 1.95 11.63
C ARG A 191 -21.21 0.62 11.99
N THR A 192 -20.49 -0.21 12.72
CA THR A 192 -20.99 -1.51 13.20
C THR A 192 -21.49 -1.46 14.65
N ASN A 193 -21.65 -0.23 15.21
CA ASN A 193 -22.03 -0.03 16.60
C ASN A 193 -21.15 -0.82 17.58
N GLY A 194 -19.85 -0.84 17.37
CA GLY A 194 -18.88 -1.53 18.22
C GLY A 194 -18.79 -3.05 18.01
N LEU A 195 -19.47 -3.62 17.00
CA LEU A 195 -19.46 -5.06 16.75
C LEU A 195 -18.11 -5.56 16.20
N PHE A 196 -17.41 -4.74 15.45
CA PHE A 196 -16.10 -5.06 14.85
C PHE A 196 -15.13 -3.91 15.05
N SER A 197 -13.88 -4.23 15.32
CA SER A 197 -12.81 -3.25 15.52
C SER A 197 -12.16 -2.83 14.20
N ASP A 198 -12.14 -3.72 13.22
CA ASP A 198 -11.50 -3.51 11.93
C ASP A 198 -12.13 -4.35 10.81
N THR A 199 -11.73 -4.06 9.58
CA THR A 199 -12.21 -4.76 8.37
C THR A 199 -11.83 -6.25 8.37
N LYS A 200 -10.68 -6.61 8.95
CA LYS A 200 -10.22 -8.00 9.01
C LYS A 200 -11.16 -8.85 9.88
N GLU A 201 -11.54 -8.32 11.03
CA GLU A 201 -12.50 -8.97 11.94
C GLU A 201 -13.88 -9.12 11.27
N LEU A 202 -14.35 -8.06 10.60
CA LEU A 202 -15.59 -8.08 9.83
C LEU A 202 -15.56 -9.16 8.74
N LEU A 203 -14.51 -9.22 7.93
CA LEU A 203 -14.37 -10.22 6.86
C LEU A 203 -14.24 -11.65 7.41
N ALA A 204 -13.55 -11.84 8.53
CA ALA A 204 -13.47 -13.15 9.18
C ALA A 204 -14.84 -13.63 9.66
N ALA A 205 -15.66 -12.73 10.21
CA ALA A 205 -17.03 -13.04 10.62
C ALA A 205 -17.93 -13.41 9.42
N LEU A 206 -17.78 -12.74 8.29
CA LEU A 206 -18.50 -13.06 7.05
C LEU A 206 -18.13 -14.45 6.52
N ARG A 207 -16.84 -14.79 6.49
CA ARG A 207 -16.35 -16.13 6.06
C ARG A 207 -16.82 -17.23 7.00
N GLY A 208 -16.93 -16.95 8.30
CA GLY A 208 -17.42 -17.88 9.32
C GLY A 208 -18.96 -18.12 9.30
N LYS A 209 -19.72 -17.55 8.36
CA LYS A 209 -21.20 -17.56 8.30
C LYS A 209 -21.89 -17.05 9.58
N ARG A 210 -21.20 -16.25 10.38
CA ARG A 210 -21.76 -15.58 11.57
C ARG A 210 -22.17 -14.15 11.24
N VAL A 211 -22.97 -13.95 10.21
CA VAL A 211 -23.64 -12.67 10.02
C VAL A 211 -24.90 -12.71 10.89
N MET A 212 -24.84 -12.05 12.02
CA MET A 212 -26.02 -11.81 12.84
C MET A 212 -26.90 -10.80 12.12
N HIS A 213 -27.88 -11.29 11.38
CA HIS A 213 -28.82 -10.51 10.56
C HIS A 213 -29.64 -9.46 11.32
N SER A 214 -29.59 -9.41 12.65
CA SER A 214 -30.54 -8.62 13.44
C SER A 214 -30.02 -7.35 14.10
N LYS A 215 -28.70 -7.09 14.06
CA LYS A 215 -28.14 -5.90 14.77
C LYS A 215 -27.29 -4.99 13.91
N CYS A 216 -26.84 -5.43 12.75
CA CYS A 216 -26.07 -4.59 11.84
C CYS A 216 -27.01 -4.08 10.74
N GLY A 217 -27.25 -2.79 10.65
CA GLY A 217 -28.06 -2.16 9.58
C GLY A 217 -27.45 -2.29 8.17
N ILE A 218 -26.40 -3.07 8.02
CA ILE A 218 -25.76 -3.41 6.75
C ILE A 218 -26.42 -4.68 6.22
N LYS A 219 -27.36 -4.52 5.28
CA LYS A 219 -27.84 -5.67 4.50
C LYS A 219 -26.69 -6.13 3.62
N CYS A 220 -26.20 -7.35 3.84
CA CYS A 220 -25.12 -7.96 3.06
C CYS A 220 -25.45 -8.02 1.55
N SER A 221 -26.73 -8.12 1.19
CA SER A 221 -27.24 -8.08 -0.18
C SER A 221 -27.05 -6.74 -0.90
N THR A 222 -26.65 -5.68 -0.19
CA THR A 222 -26.42 -4.36 -0.78
C THR A 222 -24.94 -4.12 -1.13
N ILE A 223 -24.04 -4.99 -0.68
CA ILE A 223 -22.59 -4.81 -0.89
C ILE A 223 -22.02 -5.79 -1.89
N TRP A 224 -22.56 -7.03 -1.98
CA TRP A 224 -22.07 -8.07 -2.90
C TRP A 224 -23.21 -8.95 -3.41
N PRO A 225 -23.31 -9.23 -4.72
CA PRO A 225 -24.19 -10.28 -5.27
C PRO A 225 -23.77 -11.63 -4.72
N GLU A 226 -24.74 -12.52 -4.43
CA GLU A 226 -24.50 -13.86 -3.86
C GLU A 226 -23.61 -14.75 -4.74
N ASP A 227 -23.50 -14.45 -6.02
CA ASP A 227 -22.79 -15.23 -7.04
C ASP A 227 -21.27 -15.01 -7.08
N TRP A 228 -20.72 -14.19 -6.20
CA TRP A 228 -19.27 -13.87 -6.18
C TRP A 228 -18.43 -14.76 -5.26
N PHE A 229 -19.07 -15.77 -4.63
CA PHE A 229 -18.42 -16.67 -3.66
C PHE A 229 -18.33 -18.13 -4.12
N HIS A 230 -18.38 -18.37 -5.43
CA HIS A 230 -18.15 -19.68 -6.02
C HIS A 230 -16.80 -19.79 -6.71
#